data_2e7868c7f662487d4a971dd84cda6481
#
_entry.id   2e7868c7f662487d4a971dd84cda6481
#
_cell.length_a   1.000
_cell.length_b   1.000
_cell.length_c   1.000
_cell.angle_alpha   90.00
_cell.angle_beta   90.00
_cell.angle_gamma   90.00
#
_symmetry.space_group_name_H-M   'P 1'
#
loop_
_entity.id
_entity.type
_entity.pdbx_description
1 polymer ?
#
loop_
_entity_poly.entity_id
_entity_poly.type
_entity_poly.pdbx_seq_one_letter_code
_entity_poly.pdbx_strand_id
1 'polypeptide(L)'
;MGTGRLPNLHDSGAMTPPPTPTKGSHSKSDSASSLRGSFDSVRRGNAITYRCKPSIDEKETPGSTEPRHFPYWTTDYEIEVDHKGRKRPLGCGAWSNVCRATPRPPKLEGLAPLNTVPGVDMTPPVTPVHSRNSSRSEAQVPQIPSAYAVKEPCGRTAQRVLGDECRILSYLSRYPDAEKYIVPFYGQDTRTDALVLGLMDGTLEDWIQKDLDSLSEESRAAKLAHVFPTLAAHLLDGFIWISEKHCTHGDLKPANILISSTPSSATSTSTSPPHAVYTDFSSAILSTSSTSSSPVGGATYDFLDPALMTKASASTLPTPQTDLWSLAVTLLVLAIGSSPYSRVTSNEFMKKECIKQGTPLAYMRQGENGTRNGKRMDALEGSLGFDVEEWLGLVLVKDVMKRAGVDKWRAELGSGGAKMGLRI
;
A
#
# COMPACT_ATOMS: atom_id res chain seq x y z
N MET A 1 67.15 21.09 -10.31
CA MET A 1 67.10 20.70 -11.73
C MET A 1 66.51 19.31 -11.79
N GLY A 2 65.40 19.11 -12.46
CA GLY A 2 64.74 17.80 -12.58
C GLY A 2 63.23 17.93 -12.70
N THR A 3 62.77 18.39 -13.87
CA THR A 3 61.35 18.51 -14.23
C THR A 3 60.81 17.13 -14.63
N GLY A 4 59.95 16.57 -13.81
CA GLY A 4 59.17 15.36 -14.13
C GLY A 4 57.78 15.72 -14.66
N ARG A 5 57.54 15.51 -15.95
CA ARG A 5 56.25 15.64 -16.62
C ARG A 5 55.29 14.56 -16.14
N LEU A 6 54.04 14.94 -15.81
CA LEU A 6 52.90 14.07 -15.68
C LEU A 6 52.37 13.71 -17.08
N PRO A 7 51.95 12.46 -17.33
CA PRO A 7 51.27 12.14 -18.56
C PRO A 7 49.77 12.44 -18.49
N ASN A 8 49.27 13.07 -19.57
CA ASN A 8 47.85 13.21 -19.88
C ASN A 8 47.21 11.83 -20.14
N LEU A 9 46.14 11.54 -19.45
CA LEU A 9 45.19 10.49 -19.82
C LEU A 9 43.83 11.11 -20.12
N HIS A 10 43.65 11.49 -21.38
CA HIS A 10 42.35 11.51 -22.02
C HIS A 10 42.15 10.12 -22.60
N ASP A 11 41.19 9.40 -22.08
CA ASP A 11 40.53 8.32 -22.85
C ASP A 11 39.06 8.26 -22.47
N SER A 12 38.25 8.84 -23.36
CA SER A 12 36.78 8.81 -23.32
C SER A 12 36.31 7.51 -23.99
N GLY A 13 36.27 6.45 -23.22
CA GLY A 13 35.66 5.20 -23.65
C GLY A 13 34.14 5.30 -23.66
N ALA A 14 33.57 5.55 -24.83
CA ALA A 14 32.14 5.40 -25.07
C ALA A 14 31.73 3.93 -24.92
N MET A 15 30.89 3.63 -23.93
CA MET A 15 30.28 2.29 -23.78
C MET A 15 29.19 2.11 -24.85
N THR A 16 29.43 1.22 -25.79
CA THR A 16 28.44 0.73 -26.74
C THR A 16 27.41 -0.17 -26.05
N PRO A 17 26.10 -0.07 -26.40
CA PRO A 17 25.08 -0.97 -25.87
C PRO A 17 25.23 -2.40 -26.43
N PRO A 18 24.78 -3.43 -25.68
CA PRO A 18 24.89 -4.82 -26.09
C PRO A 18 24.03 -5.11 -27.33
N PRO A 19 24.46 -6.06 -28.19
CA PRO A 19 23.79 -6.35 -29.46
C PRO A 19 22.44 -7.08 -29.25
N THR A 20 21.48 -6.69 -30.06
CA THR A 20 20.16 -7.32 -30.20
C THR A 20 20.32 -8.77 -30.71
N PRO A 21 19.59 -9.76 -30.15
CA PRO A 21 19.64 -11.11 -30.68
C PRO A 21 18.96 -11.22 -32.03
N THR A 22 19.71 -11.72 -33.00
CA THR A 22 19.28 -12.05 -34.36
C THR A 22 18.33 -13.24 -34.36
N LYS A 23 17.29 -13.17 -35.18
CA LYS A 23 16.36 -14.26 -35.48
C LYS A 23 17.09 -15.49 -36.05
N GLY A 24 16.98 -16.63 -35.38
CA GLY A 24 17.33 -17.91 -35.88
C GLY A 24 16.16 -18.53 -36.67
N SER A 25 16.48 -19.03 -37.84
CA SER A 25 15.60 -19.64 -38.83
C SER A 25 15.06 -21.00 -38.44
N HIS A 26 13.92 -21.31 -39.02
CA HIS A 26 13.13 -22.53 -39.03
C HIS A 26 13.86 -23.86 -39.15
N SER A 27 13.40 -24.88 -38.41
CA SER A 27 13.33 -26.25 -38.92
C SER A 27 11.94 -26.84 -38.57
N LYS A 28 11.28 -27.33 -39.63
CA LYS A 28 10.04 -28.10 -39.59
C LYS A 28 10.33 -29.51 -39.12
N SER A 29 9.47 -30.07 -38.27
CA SER A 29 9.25 -31.51 -38.24
C SER A 29 7.74 -31.76 -38.09
N ASP A 30 7.20 -32.41 -39.11
CA ASP A 30 5.84 -32.91 -39.20
C ASP A 30 5.62 -34.05 -38.21
N SER A 31 4.48 -34.05 -37.56
CA SER A 31 3.80 -35.28 -37.16
C SER A 31 2.31 -35.02 -37.06
N ALA A 32 1.59 -35.61 -38.00
CA ALA A 32 0.16 -35.60 -38.11
C ALA A 32 -0.50 -36.54 -37.10
N SER A 33 -1.58 -36.08 -36.45
CA SER A 33 -2.70 -36.95 -36.13
C SER A 33 -4.01 -36.16 -36.14
N SER A 34 -4.86 -36.62 -37.03
CA SER A 34 -6.18 -36.11 -37.33
C SER A 34 -7.17 -36.36 -36.22
N LEU A 35 -8.00 -35.35 -35.92
CA LEU A 35 -9.38 -35.56 -35.55
C LEU A 35 -10.23 -34.43 -36.15
N ARG A 36 -11.04 -34.82 -37.13
CA ARG A 36 -12.07 -33.99 -37.75
C ARG A 36 -13.17 -33.72 -36.75
N GLY A 37 -13.46 -32.46 -36.49
CA GLY A 37 -14.69 -31.98 -35.89
C GLY A 37 -15.29 -30.94 -36.82
N SER A 38 -16.45 -31.25 -37.34
CA SER A 38 -17.27 -30.47 -38.30
C SER A 38 -17.57 -29.10 -37.79
N PHE A 39 -17.22 -28.09 -38.59
CA PHE A 39 -17.74 -26.70 -38.39
C PHE A 39 -19.03 -26.56 -39.14
N ASP A 40 -20.15 -26.59 -38.43
CA ASP A 40 -21.42 -26.06 -38.93
C ASP A 40 -21.52 -24.58 -38.55
N SER A 41 -21.35 -23.75 -39.58
CA SER A 41 -21.60 -22.33 -39.47
C SER A 41 -23.10 -22.04 -39.51
N VAL A 42 -23.70 -21.84 -38.34
CA VAL A 42 -25.04 -21.26 -38.26
C VAL A 42 -24.91 -19.79 -37.84
N ARG A 43 -25.06 -18.88 -38.81
CA ARG A 43 -25.39 -17.48 -38.54
C ARG A 43 -26.72 -17.44 -37.80
N ARG A 44 -26.69 -17.09 -36.51
CA ARG A 44 -27.88 -16.61 -35.81
C ARG A 44 -27.55 -15.32 -35.05
N GLY A 45 -28.48 -14.42 -35.20
CA GLY A 45 -28.51 -13.03 -34.84
C GLY A 45 -27.98 -12.64 -33.49
N ASN A 46 -27.67 -11.37 -33.36
CA ASN A 46 -27.26 -10.64 -32.17
C ASN A 46 -28.17 -10.96 -30.96
N ALA A 47 -27.82 -12.01 -30.24
CA ALA A 47 -28.26 -12.15 -28.87
C ALA A 47 -27.14 -11.55 -28.02
N ILE A 48 -27.34 -10.34 -27.53
CA ILE A 48 -26.57 -9.78 -26.41
C ILE A 48 -26.82 -10.72 -25.25
N THR A 49 -25.90 -11.66 -25.05
CA THR A 49 -25.89 -12.49 -23.84
C THR A 49 -25.59 -11.54 -22.69
N TYR A 50 -26.64 -11.11 -21.99
CA TYR A 50 -26.46 -10.58 -20.64
C TYR A 50 -25.77 -11.68 -19.84
N ARG A 51 -24.47 -11.51 -19.62
CA ARG A 51 -23.73 -12.31 -18.65
C ARG A 51 -24.52 -12.19 -17.36
N CYS A 52 -25.06 -13.30 -16.89
CA CYS A 52 -25.77 -13.38 -15.63
C CYS A 52 -25.01 -12.59 -14.58
N LYS A 53 -25.75 -11.75 -13.84
CA LYS A 53 -25.26 -11.15 -12.60
C LYS A 53 -24.55 -12.26 -11.83
N PRO A 54 -23.30 -12.06 -11.39
CA PRO A 54 -22.75 -12.95 -10.38
C PRO A 54 -23.76 -12.93 -9.23
N SER A 55 -24.13 -14.08 -8.75
CA SER A 55 -25.07 -14.21 -7.65
C SER A 55 -24.49 -13.44 -6.46
N ILE A 56 -25.26 -12.50 -5.93
CA ILE A 56 -24.90 -11.65 -4.79
C ILE A 56 -24.68 -12.48 -3.51
N ASP A 57 -24.80 -13.80 -3.59
CA ASP A 57 -24.80 -14.75 -2.48
C ASP A 57 -23.52 -15.59 -2.31
N GLU A 58 -22.47 -15.38 -3.10
CA GLU A 58 -21.15 -15.89 -2.70
C GLU A 58 -20.66 -15.03 -1.52
N LYS A 59 -20.99 -15.48 -0.30
CA LYS A 59 -20.36 -15.02 0.94
C LYS A 59 -18.87 -15.06 0.68
N GLU A 60 -18.27 -13.89 0.58
CA GLU A 60 -16.82 -13.74 0.43
C GLU A 60 -16.15 -14.45 1.62
N THR A 61 -15.72 -15.68 1.40
CA THR A 61 -15.11 -16.49 2.45
C THR A 61 -13.73 -15.89 2.80
N PRO A 62 -13.47 -15.63 4.10
CA PRO A 62 -12.13 -15.24 4.54
C PRO A 62 -11.09 -16.23 4.02
N GLY A 63 -9.95 -15.73 3.56
CA GLY A 63 -8.86 -16.55 3.04
C GLY A 63 -8.89 -16.83 1.53
N SER A 64 -9.91 -16.39 0.80
CA SER A 64 -9.91 -16.48 -0.66
C SER A 64 -9.02 -15.39 -1.28
N THR A 65 -8.16 -15.80 -2.24
CA THR A 65 -7.31 -14.90 -3.03
C THR A 65 -7.93 -14.52 -4.38
N GLU A 66 -9.20 -14.88 -4.62
CA GLU A 66 -9.87 -14.49 -5.84
C GLU A 66 -10.02 -12.97 -5.91
N PRO A 67 -9.67 -12.33 -7.04
CA PRO A 67 -9.78 -10.89 -7.18
C PRO A 67 -11.21 -10.39 -6.96
N ARG A 68 -11.38 -9.43 -6.06
CA ARG A 68 -12.62 -8.67 -5.92
C ARG A 68 -12.74 -7.70 -7.09
N HIS A 69 -13.85 -7.75 -7.80
CA HIS A 69 -14.12 -6.82 -8.89
C HIS A 69 -14.94 -5.62 -8.42
N PHE A 70 -14.55 -4.44 -8.87
CA PHE A 70 -15.30 -3.22 -8.58
C PHE A 70 -16.65 -3.26 -9.31
N PRO A 71 -17.77 -3.06 -8.59
CA PRO A 71 -19.10 -3.21 -9.16
C PRO A 71 -19.54 -1.96 -9.96
N TYR A 72 -18.83 -1.59 -11.03
CA TYR A 72 -19.08 -0.38 -11.84
C TYR A 72 -20.49 -0.36 -12.46
N TRP A 73 -21.20 -1.48 -12.49
CA TRP A 73 -22.59 -1.56 -12.95
C TRP A 73 -23.62 -1.10 -11.90
N THR A 74 -23.24 -0.97 -10.63
CA THR A 74 -24.08 -0.42 -9.55
C THR A 74 -23.63 0.95 -9.10
N THR A 75 -22.31 1.18 -9.06
CA THR A 75 -21.71 2.46 -8.66
C THR A 75 -20.47 2.67 -9.49
N ASP A 76 -20.48 3.63 -10.39
CA ASP A 76 -19.32 3.99 -11.21
C ASP A 76 -18.56 5.15 -10.55
N TYR A 77 -17.46 5.58 -11.14
CA TYR A 77 -16.69 6.72 -10.70
C TYR A 77 -16.20 7.57 -11.86
N GLU A 78 -15.90 8.82 -11.57
CA GLU A 78 -15.28 9.75 -12.51
C GLU A 78 -14.00 10.32 -11.89
N ILE A 79 -12.86 10.14 -12.59
CA ILE A 79 -11.58 10.67 -12.15
C ILE A 79 -11.58 12.19 -12.25
N GLU A 80 -11.15 12.87 -11.21
CA GLU A 80 -11.04 14.31 -11.19
C GLU A 80 -9.95 14.80 -12.16
N VAL A 81 -10.28 15.82 -12.93
CA VAL A 81 -9.37 16.46 -13.89
C VAL A 81 -9.19 17.94 -13.57
N ASP A 82 -8.07 18.50 -13.97
CA ASP A 82 -7.83 19.95 -13.89
C ASP A 82 -8.65 20.71 -14.95
N HIS A 83 -8.57 22.05 -14.92
CA HIS A 83 -9.25 22.92 -15.89
C HIS A 83 -8.80 22.70 -17.35
N LYS A 84 -7.72 21.96 -17.58
CA LYS A 84 -7.21 21.56 -18.90
C LYS A 84 -7.59 20.12 -19.25
N GLY A 85 -8.43 19.46 -18.47
CA GLY A 85 -8.84 18.08 -18.67
C GLY A 85 -7.78 17.03 -18.33
N ARG A 86 -6.69 17.39 -17.62
CA ARG A 86 -5.63 16.46 -17.21
C ARG A 86 -5.94 15.90 -15.83
N LYS A 87 -5.79 14.59 -15.68
CA LYS A 87 -5.91 13.92 -14.38
C LYS A 87 -4.98 14.57 -13.35
N ARG A 88 -5.48 14.76 -12.14
CA ARG A 88 -4.70 15.27 -11.00
C ARG A 88 -4.25 14.10 -10.14
N PRO A 89 -2.98 13.68 -10.23
CA PRO A 89 -2.50 12.59 -9.39
C PRO A 89 -2.40 13.04 -7.93
N LEU A 90 -2.85 12.17 -7.02
CA LEU A 90 -2.58 12.25 -5.59
C LEU A 90 -1.17 11.76 -5.29
N GLY A 91 -0.67 10.81 -6.09
CA GLY A 91 0.66 10.26 -6.03
C GLY A 91 1.04 9.53 -7.31
N CYS A 92 2.34 9.51 -7.60
CA CYS A 92 2.91 8.79 -8.74
C CYS A 92 3.99 7.83 -8.20
N GLY A 93 3.85 6.55 -8.51
CA GLY A 93 4.82 5.52 -8.14
C GLY A 93 5.47 4.87 -9.36
N ALA A 94 6.38 3.94 -9.13
CA ALA A 94 7.07 3.20 -10.20
C ALA A 94 6.09 2.40 -11.09
N TRP A 95 4.98 1.94 -10.54
CA TRP A 95 4.05 1.06 -11.21
C TRP A 95 2.68 1.71 -11.49
N SER A 96 2.34 2.79 -10.80
CA SER A 96 0.98 3.34 -10.86
C SER A 96 0.92 4.83 -10.60
N ASN A 97 -0.15 5.44 -11.11
CA ASN A 97 -0.62 6.75 -10.70
C ASN A 97 -1.88 6.59 -9.87
N VAL A 98 -1.95 7.29 -8.74
CA VAL A 98 -3.17 7.33 -7.91
C VAL A 98 -3.87 8.65 -8.16
N CYS A 99 -5.15 8.59 -8.54
CA CYS A 99 -5.97 9.77 -8.81
C CYS A 99 -7.19 9.79 -7.90
N ARG A 100 -7.63 10.98 -7.55
CA ARG A 100 -8.92 11.16 -6.87
C ARG A 100 -10.07 10.94 -7.87
N ALA A 101 -11.13 10.27 -7.42
CA ALA A 101 -12.34 10.07 -8.21
C ALA A 101 -13.59 10.28 -7.37
N THR A 102 -14.66 10.74 -8.01
CA THR A 102 -15.96 10.96 -7.39
C THR A 102 -16.92 9.85 -7.79
N PRO A 103 -17.68 9.24 -6.85
CA PRO A 103 -18.72 8.28 -7.17
C PRO A 103 -19.76 8.86 -8.15
N ARG A 104 -20.17 8.06 -9.11
CA ARG A 104 -21.21 8.42 -10.10
C ARG A 104 -22.23 7.29 -10.22
N PRO A 105 -23.48 7.59 -10.57
CA PRO A 105 -24.39 6.56 -11.01
C PRO A 105 -23.82 5.85 -12.24
N PRO A 106 -24.09 4.54 -12.44
CA PRO A 106 -23.59 3.80 -13.58
C PRO A 106 -24.11 4.42 -14.88
N LYS A 107 -23.24 4.56 -15.88
CA LYS A 107 -23.66 4.97 -17.21
C LYS A 107 -24.43 3.82 -17.85
N LEU A 108 -25.72 3.95 -17.99
CA LEU A 108 -26.57 3.04 -18.75
C LEU A 108 -26.34 3.28 -20.25
N GLU A 109 -25.16 2.93 -20.76
CA GLU A 109 -24.91 2.97 -22.20
C GLU A 109 -25.64 1.79 -22.84
N GLY A 110 -26.67 2.08 -23.63
CA GLY A 110 -27.30 1.11 -24.53
C GLY A 110 -28.75 0.70 -24.23
N LEU A 111 -29.41 1.26 -23.25
CA LEU A 111 -30.87 1.26 -23.28
C LEU A 111 -31.30 2.40 -24.23
N ALA A 112 -31.42 2.07 -25.53
CA ALA A 112 -32.25 2.91 -26.41
C ALA A 112 -33.57 3.20 -25.68
N PRO A 113 -34.06 4.44 -25.66
CA PRO A 113 -35.35 4.72 -25.09
C PRO A 113 -36.33 3.72 -25.71
N LEU A 114 -36.93 2.86 -24.88
CA LEU A 114 -38.05 2.05 -25.31
C LEU A 114 -39.02 3.03 -25.95
N ASN A 115 -39.07 3.04 -27.28
CA ASN A 115 -40.10 3.77 -28.01
C ASN A 115 -41.42 3.34 -27.36
N THR A 116 -41.98 4.22 -26.57
CA THR A 116 -43.32 4.06 -26.03
C THR A 116 -44.24 3.91 -27.24
N VAL A 117 -44.62 2.66 -27.50
CA VAL A 117 -45.72 2.38 -28.40
C VAL A 117 -46.94 3.03 -27.75
N PRO A 118 -47.57 4.02 -28.39
CA PRO A 118 -48.75 4.68 -27.81
C PRO A 118 -49.88 3.65 -27.76
N GLY A 119 -50.35 3.28 -26.55
CA GLY A 119 -51.59 2.62 -26.41
C GLY A 119 -51.68 1.30 -25.61
N VAL A 120 -50.68 0.98 -24.81
CA VAL A 120 -50.81 -0.12 -23.85
C VAL A 120 -50.57 0.38 -22.44
N ASP A 121 -51.63 0.69 -21.71
CA ASP A 121 -51.60 0.90 -20.25
C ASP A 121 -51.24 -0.42 -19.55
N MET A 122 -49.94 -0.63 -19.32
CA MET A 122 -49.46 -1.69 -18.48
C MET A 122 -49.53 -1.23 -17.02
N THR A 123 -50.65 -1.41 -16.38
CA THR A 123 -50.73 -1.32 -14.92
C THR A 123 -49.82 -2.41 -14.32
N PRO A 124 -48.86 -2.08 -13.43
CA PRO A 124 -48.06 -3.10 -12.78
C PRO A 124 -48.99 -4.00 -11.94
N PRO A 125 -48.82 -5.33 -11.95
CA PRO A 125 -49.61 -6.22 -11.13
C PRO A 125 -49.36 -5.91 -9.65
N VAL A 126 -50.39 -5.40 -8.96
CA VAL A 126 -50.37 -5.22 -7.53
C VAL A 126 -50.60 -6.63 -6.92
N THR A 127 -49.49 -7.32 -6.66
CA THR A 127 -49.54 -8.54 -5.86
C THR A 127 -49.65 -8.12 -4.39
N PRO A 128 -50.68 -8.51 -3.64
CA PRO A 128 -50.73 -8.24 -2.21
C PRO A 128 -49.64 -9.06 -1.52
N VAL A 129 -48.61 -8.40 -1.07
CA VAL A 129 -47.57 -9.03 -0.24
C VAL A 129 -48.16 -9.22 1.14
N HIS A 130 -48.58 -10.45 1.46
CA HIS A 130 -48.84 -10.85 2.83
C HIS A 130 -47.56 -10.68 3.63
N SER A 131 -47.54 -9.66 4.47
CA SER A 131 -46.49 -9.40 5.44
C SER A 131 -46.40 -10.58 6.41
N ARG A 132 -45.48 -11.51 6.16
CA ARG A 132 -44.94 -12.37 7.21
C ARG A 132 -43.83 -11.58 7.87
N ASN A 133 -44.02 -11.23 9.13
CA ASN A 133 -42.97 -10.71 10.03
C ASN A 133 -41.81 -11.71 10.09
N SER A 134 -40.89 -11.60 9.19
CA SER A 134 -39.52 -12.09 9.37
C SER A 134 -38.67 -10.88 9.71
N SER A 135 -38.10 -10.90 10.90
CA SER A 135 -37.03 -9.98 11.32
C SER A 135 -35.87 -10.11 10.31
N ARG A 136 -36.02 -9.46 9.17
CA ARG A 136 -34.86 -9.18 8.29
C ARG A 136 -34.01 -8.19 9.06
N SER A 137 -32.87 -8.65 9.55
CA SER A 137 -31.76 -7.74 9.81
C SER A 137 -31.69 -6.82 8.61
N GLU A 138 -31.86 -5.51 8.84
CA GLU A 138 -31.65 -4.50 7.81
C GLU A 138 -30.27 -4.76 7.22
N ALA A 139 -30.26 -5.28 6.00
CA ALA A 139 -29.03 -5.39 5.24
C ALA A 139 -28.54 -3.95 5.08
N GLN A 140 -27.48 -3.60 5.80
CA GLN A 140 -26.87 -2.27 5.70
C GLN A 140 -26.57 -2.05 4.22
N VAL A 141 -27.26 -1.08 3.62
CA VAL A 141 -26.96 -0.62 2.27
C VAL A 141 -25.50 -0.18 2.30
N PRO A 142 -24.63 -0.75 1.44
CA PRO A 142 -23.23 -0.37 1.42
C PRO A 142 -23.13 1.16 1.30
N GLN A 143 -22.52 1.80 2.30
CA GLN A 143 -22.35 3.25 2.26
C GLN A 143 -21.35 3.58 1.15
N ILE A 144 -21.82 4.28 0.12
CA ILE A 144 -20.97 4.77 -0.96
C ILE A 144 -20.11 5.89 -0.36
N PRO A 145 -18.77 5.81 -0.43
CA PRO A 145 -17.91 6.87 0.10
C PRO A 145 -18.07 8.16 -0.71
N SER A 146 -17.68 9.28 -0.11
CA SER A 146 -17.74 10.59 -0.79
C SER A 146 -16.74 10.72 -1.95
N ALA A 147 -15.64 9.97 -1.90
CA ALA A 147 -14.62 9.92 -2.96
C ALA A 147 -13.82 8.63 -2.88
N TYR A 148 -13.18 8.26 -4.00
CA TYR A 148 -12.26 7.15 -4.15
C TYR A 148 -10.85 7.63 -4.44
N ALA A 149 -9.86 6.80 -4.11
CA ALA A 149 -8.51 6.82 -4.67
C ALA A 149 -8.40 5.70 -5.70
N VAL A 150 -8.18 6.06 -6.96
CA VAL A 150 -8.09 5.12 -8.09
C VAL A 150 -6.62 4.96 -8.48
N LYS A 151 -6.07 3.76 -8.28
CA LYS A 151 -4.69 3.41 -8.58
C LYS A 151 -4.62 2.76 -9.96
N GLU A 152 -4.17 3.53 -10.96
CA GLU A 152 -4.10 3.12 -12.37
C GLU A 152 -2.72 2.58 -12.72
N PRO A 153 -2.60 1.46 -13.46
CA PRO A 153 -1.30 0.90 -13.85
C PRO A 153 -0.60 1.76 -14.92
N CYS A 154 0.73 1.95 -14.77
CA CYS A 154 1.57 2.64 -15.74
C CYS A 154 2.18 1.66 -16.75
N GLY A 155 1.36 0.98 -17.55
CA GLY A 155 1.78 0.06 -18.60
C GLY A 155 1.64 -1.43 -18.25
N ARG A 156 2.02 -2.31 -19.19
CA ARG A 156 1.75 -3.76 -19.13
C ARG A 156 2.39 -4.49 -17.94
N THR A 157 3.63 -4.15 -17.59
CA THR A 157 4.30 -4.75 -16.42
C THR A 157 3.59 -4.34 -15.14
N ALA A 158 3.14 -3.10 -15.06
CA ALA A 158 2.40 -2.57 -13.94
C ALA A 158 1.03 -3.24 -13.78
N GLN A 159 0.34 -3.61 -14.86
CA GLN A 159 -0.92 -4.37 -14.80
C GLN A 159 -0.75 -5.69 -14.04
N ARG A 160 0.36 -6.41 -14.28
CA ARG A 160 0.66 -7.64 -13.54
C ARG A 160 0.89 -7.35 -12.05
N VAL A 161 1.68 -6.33 -11.72
CA VAL A 161 1.96 -5.94 -10.34
C VAL A 161 0.68 -5.56 -9.61
N LEU A 162 -0.19 -4.75 -10.24
CA LEU A 162 -1.49 -4.38 -9.66
C LEU A 162 -2.44 -5.59 -9.58
N GLY A 163 -2.37 -6.54 -10.51
CA GLY A 163 -3.13 -7.79 -10.43
C GLY A 163 -2.73 -8.66 -9.23
N ASP A 164 -1.44 -8.73 -8.92
CA ASP A 164 -0.94 -9.43 -7.73
C ASP A 164 -1.33 -8.67 -6.45
N GLU A 165 -1.22 -7.35 -6.43
CA GLU A 165 -1.70 -6.49 -5.33
C GLU A 165 -3.22 -6.64 -5.12
N CYS A 166 -4.01 -6.71 -6.20
CA CYS A 166 -5.45 -6.95 -6.14
C CYS A 166 -5.79 -8.24 -5.39
N ARG A 167 -5.06 -9.34 -5.65
CA ARG A 167 -5.28 -10.62 -4.96
C ARG A 167 -5.03 -10.51 -3.47
N ILE A 168 -3.95 -9.83 -3.07
CA ILE A 168 -3.59 -9.63 -1.67
C ILE A 168 -4.62 -8.74 -0.96
N LEU A 169 -5.00 -7.61 -1.56
CA LEU A 169 -6.04 -6.75 -1.02
C LEU A 169 -7.39 -7.46 -0.95
N SER A 170 -7.75 -8.28 -1.96
CA SER A 170 -8.96 -9.09 -1.94
C SER A 170 -8.94 -10.11 -0.81
N TYR A 171 -7.80 -10.76 -0.58
CA TYR A 171 -7.60 -11.70 0.52
C TYR A 171 -7.77 -11.02 1.88
N LEU A 172 -7.04 -9.94 2.12
CA LEU A 172 -7.03 -9.24 3.41
C LEU A 172 -8.38 -8.57 3.71
N SER A 173 -9.01 -7.94 2.71
CA SER A 173 -10.28 -7.22 2.90
C SER A 173 -11.49 -8.11 3.21
N ARG A 174 -11.36 -9.43 3.09
CA ARG A 174 -12.42 -10.39 3.48
C ARG A 174 -12.41 -10.75 4.97
N TYR A 175 -11.35 -10.37 5.69
CA TYR A 175 -11.31 -10.58 7.12
C TYR A 175 -12.06 -9.47 7.87
N PRO A 176 -12.70 -9.80 8.99
CA PRO A 176 -13.26 -8.79 9.87
C PRO A 176 -12.19 -7.77 10.29
N ASP A 177 -12.61 -6.54 10.52
CA ASP A 177 -11.73 -5.45 10.98
C ASP A 177 -10.62 -5.01 10.01
N ALA A 178 -10.61 -5.51 8.77
CA ALA A 178 -9.60 -5.15 7.77
C ALA A 178 -9.46 -3.62 7.62
N GLU A 179 -10.58 -2.91 7.57
CA GLU A 179 -10.60 -1.44 7.40
C GLU A 179 -9.99 -0.66 8.58
N LYS A 180 -9.73 -1.32 9.71
CA LYS A 180 -8.99 -0.70 10.81
C LYS A 180 -7.49 -0.62 10.52
N TYR A 181 -6.95 -1.51 9.69
CA TYR A 181 -5.50 -1.71 9.54
C TYR A 181 -5.00 -1.55 8.12
N ILE A 182 -5.85 -1.79 7.12
CA ILE A 182 -5.49 -1.63 5.70
C ILE A 182 -6.44 -0.66 5.01
N VAL A 183 -5.96 -0.04 3.93
CA VAL A 183 -6.77 0.85 3.11
C VAL A 183 -8.06 0.17 2.67
N PRO A 184 -9.25 0.79 2.79
CA PRO A 184 -10.50 0.23 2.28
C PRO A 184 -10.37 -0.13 0.81
N PHE A 185 -10.71 -1.37 0.45
CA PHE A 185 -10.59 -1.89 -0.91
C PHE A 185 -11.95 -2.24 -1.49
N TYR A 186 -12.34 -1.55 -2.56
CA TYR A 186 -13.64 -1.73 -3.22
C TYR A 186 -13.59 -2.70 -4.40
N GLY A 187 -12.39 -3.02 -4.91
CA GLY A 187 -12.18 -3.98 -5.99
C GLY A 187 -11.34 -3.45 -7.15
N GLN A 188 -11.06 -4.33 -8.11
CA GLN A 188 -10.40 -3.99 -9.37
C GLN A 188 -11.42 -3.66 -10.44
N ASP A 189 -11.26 -2.51 -11.08
CA ASP A 189 -12.04 -2.17 -12.28
C ASP A 189 -11.50 -2.94 -13.49
N THR A 190 -12.26 -3.91 -13.94
CA THR A 190 -11.88 -4.77 -15.07
C THR A 190 -11.80 -4.07 -16.42
N ARG A 191 -12.28 -2.82 -16.53
CA ARG A 191 -12.20 -2.00 -17.74
C ARG A 191 -10.81 -1.38 -17.91
N THR A 192 -10.13 -1.10 -16.81
CA THR A 192 -8.87 -0.33 -16.79
C THR A 192 -7.75 -1.01 -16.02
N ASP A 193 -8.03 -2.15 -15.36
CA ASP A 193 -7.16 -2.85 -14.40
C ASP A 193 -6.77 -1.98 -13.19
N ALA A 194 -7.48 -0.88 -12.96
CA ALA A 194 -7.23 0.01 -11.82
C ALA A 194 -7.78 -0.58 -10.52
N LEU A 195 -7.12 -0.31 -9.41
CA LEU A 195 -7.62 -0.63 -8.07
C LEU A 195 -8.41 0.56 -7.51
N VAL A 196 -9.62 0.30 -7.03
CA VAL A 196 -10.48 1.30 -6.41
C VAL A 196 -10.37 1.18 -4.90
N LEU A 197 -9.83 2.23 -4.28
CA LEU A 197 -9.46 2.29 -2.86
C LEU A 197 -10.22 3.41 -2.15
N GLY A 198 -10.29 3.34 -0.82
CA GLY A 198 -10.75 4.44 0.00
C GLY A 198 -9.80 5.64 -0.07
N LEU A 199 -10.37 6.84 -0.22
CA LEU A 199 -9.59 8.07 -0.16
C LEU A 199 -9.27 8.40 1.29
N MET A 200 -7.98 8.69 1.55
CA MET A 200 -7.46 9.16 2.83
C MET A 200 -6.89 10.57 2.67
N ASP A 201 -6.58 11.26 3.78
CA ASP A 201 -6.14 12.66 3.74
C ASP A 201 -4.72 12.82 3.19
N GLY A 202 -3.86 11.83 3.39
CA GLY A 202 -2.48 11.82 2.90
C GLY A 202 -1.69 10.62 3.41
N THR A 203 -0.38 10.64 3.20
CA THR A 203 0.54 9.63 3.74
C THR A 203 1.12 10.08 5.08
N LEU A 204 1.65 9.12 5.86
CA LEU A 204 2.43 9.43 7.06
C LEU A 204 3.67 10.28 6.73
N GLU A 205 4.26 10.07 5.55
CA GLU A 205 5.37 10.89 5.05
C GLU A 205 4.93 12.35 4.86
N ASP A 206 3.80 12.59 4.20
CA ASP A 206 3.21 13.92 4.03
C ASP A 206 2.94 14.58 5.39
N TRP A 207 2.38 13.82 6.33
CA TRP A 207 2.06 14.32 7.66
C TRP A 207 3.32 14.70 8.45
N ILE A 208 4.38 13.90 8.36
CA ILE A 208 5.69 14.24 8.96
C ILE A 208 6.22 15.55 8.37
N GLN A 209 6.24 15.67 7.04
CA GLN A 209 6.85 16.80 6.35
C GLN A 209 6.03 18.09 6.45
N LYS A 210 4.68 17.99 6.33
CA LYS A 210 3.79 19.15 6.23
C LYS A 210 3.21 19.58 7.58
N ASP A 211 2.91 18.60 8.46
CA ASP A 211 2.19 18.85 9.71
C ASP A 211 3.10 18.86 10.95
N LEU A 212 4.22 18.11 10.93
CA LEU A 212 5.18 18.10 12.03
C LEU A 212 6.36 19.04 11.76
N ASP A 213 7.04 18.88 10.63
CA ASP A 213 8.28 19.60 10.35
C ASP A 213 8.06 21.08 9.96
N SER A 214 6.81 21.50 9.74
CA SER A 214 6.42 22.90 9.61
C SER A 214 6.31 23.67 10.95
N LEU A 215 6.28 22.94 12.08
CA LEU A 215 6.15 23.51 13.42
C LEU A 215 7.51 23.92 13.99
N SER A 216 7.50 24.75 15.04
CA SER A 216 8.70 24.92 15.88
C SER A 216 9.06 23.59 16.54
N GLU A 217 10.34 23.39 16.90
CA GLU A 217 10.80 22.14 17.52
C GLU A 217 10.04 21.81 18.82
N GLU A 218 9.68 22.83 19.62
CA GLU A 218 8.88 22.66 20.85
C GLU A 218 7.45 22.21 20.54
N SER A 219 6.79 22.87 19.56
CA SER A 219 5.42 22.52 19.14
C SER A 219 5.39 21.14 18.50
N ARG A 220 6.43 20.80 17.72
CA ARG A 220 6.60 19.49 17.13
C ARG A 220 6.72 18.41 18.20
N ALA A 221 7.59 18.61 19.18
CA ALA A 221 7.79 17.67 20.28
C ALA A 221 6.50 17.44 21.06
N ALA A 222 5.78 18.50 21.42
CA ALA A 222 4.51 18.42 22.14
C ALA A 222 3.44 17.67 21.33
N LYS A 223 3.26 18.00 20.04
CA LYS A 223 2.32 17.32 19.13
C LYS A 223 2.67 15.85 18.98
N LEU A 224 3.95 15.55 18.75
CA LEU A 224 4.41 14.19 18.55
C LEU A 224 4.26 13.35 19.83
N ALA A 225 4.62 13.88 21.00
CA ALA A 225 4.46 13.19 22.27
C ALA A 225 3.00 12.81 22.56
N HIS A 226 2.06 13.67 22.14
CA HIS A 226 0.63 13.38 22.27
C HIS A 226 0.18 12.23 21.33
N VAL A 227 0.72 12.16 20.11
CA VAL A 227 0.24 11.24 19.05
C VAL A 227 1.03 9.92 19.02
N PHE A 228 2.34 9.96 19.29
CA PHE A 228 3.26 8.86 19.07
C PHE A 228 2.84 7.54 19.73
N PRO A 229 2.46 7.49 21.02
CA PRO A 229 2.12 6.22 21.67
C PRO A 229 0.93 5.52 21.01
N THR A 230 -0.13 6.29 20.72
CA THR A 230 -1.35 5.73 20.12
C THR A 230 -1.11 5.33 18.67
N LEU A 231 -0.39 6.15 17.90
CA LEU A 231 -0.08 5.85 16.51
C LEU A 231 0.86 4.64 16.38
N ALA A 232 1.91 4.58 17.20
CA ALA A 232 2.82 3.44 17.24
C ALA A 232 2.08 2.15 17.65
N ALA A 233 1.23 2.23 18.69
CA ALA A 233 0.39 1.12 19.11
C ALA A 233 -0.50 0.61 17.99
N HIS A 234 -1.20 1.51 17.31
CA HIS A 234 -2.11 1.16 16.22
C HIS A 234 -1.36 0.53 15.03
N LEU A 235 -0.20 1.05 14.66
CA LEU A 235 0.64 0.48 13.61
C LEU A 235 1.15 -0.91 14.00
N LEU A 236 1.54 -1.13 15.27
CA LEU A 236 1.92 -2.46 15.75
C LEU A 236 0.76 -3.44 15.73
N ASP A 237 -0.43 -3.02 16.16
CA ASP A 237 -1.63 -3.87 16.14
C ASP A 237 -2.00 -4.24 14.69
N GLY A 238 -1.88 -3.32 13.74
CA GLY A 238 -2.08 -3.58 12.32
C GLY A 238 -1.02 -4.51 11.72
N PHE A 239 0.23 -4.36 12.12
CA PHE A 239 1.31 -5.26 11.73
C PHE A 239 1.07 -6.69 12.25
N ILE A 240 0.66 -6.84 13.51
CA ILE A 240 0.29 -8.14 14.10
C ILE A 240 -0.85 -8.75 13.29
N TRP A 241 -1.91 -7.96 13.03
CA TRP A 241 -3.07 -8.41 12.26
C TRP A 241 -2.69 -8.91 10.85
N ILE A 242 -1.85 -8.18 10.11
CA ILE A 242 -1.36 -8.58 8.78
C ILE A 242 -0.55 -9.88 8.86
N SER A 243 0.36 -9.96 9.85
CA SER A 243 1.23 -11.13 10.05
C SER A 243 0.44 -12.40 10.42
N GLU A 244 -0.59 -12.29 11.25
CA GLU A 244 -1.52 -13.39 11.58
C GLU A 244 -2.29 -13.91 10.36
N LYS A 245 -2.48 -13.07 9.33
CA LYS A 245 -3.08 -13.47 8.05
C LYS A 245 -2.03 -14.00 7.08
N HIS A 246 -0.84 -14.37 7.59
CA HIS A 246 0.26 -14.92 6.79
C HIS A 246 0.71 -14.00 5.64
N CYS A 247 0.51 -12.71 5.77
CA CYS A 247 0.92 -11.70 4.81
C CYS A 247 2.16 -10.97 5.32
N THR A 248 3.14 -10.79 4.45
CA THR A 248 4.31 -9.93 4.63
C THR A 248 4.18 -8.78 3.66
N HIS A 249 4.31 -7.53 4.11
CA HIS A 249 4.09 -6.34 3.28
C HIS A 249 5.24 -6.11 2.29
N GLY A 250 6.48 -6.28 2.73
CA GLY A 250 7.69 -6.22 1.90
C GLY A 250 8.22 -4.82 1.57
N ASP A 251 7.47 -3.73 1.85
CA ASP A 251 7.92 -2.34 1.63
C ASP A 251 7.28 -1.38 2.64
N LEU A 252 7.41 -1.68 3.95
CA LEU A 252 6.90 -0.79 5.01
C LEU A 252 7.76 0.47 5.10
N LYS A 253 7.10 1.64 4.96
CA LYS A 253 7.70 2.98 5.05
C LYS A 253 6.61 4.03 5.26
N PRO A 254 6.94 5.28 5.67
CA PRO A 254 5.94 6.33 5.88
C PRO A 254 5.06 6.62 4.66
N ALA A 255 5.60 6.52 3.44
CA ALA A 255 4.85 6.73 2.20
C ALA A 255 3.76 5.66 1.96
N ASN A 256 3.89 4.46 2.54
CA ASN A 256 2.97 3.34 2.42
C ASN A 256 2.04 3.19 3.64
N ILE A 257 1.94 4.22 4.46
CA ILE A 257 0.97 4.34 5.55
C ILE A 257 0.11 5.56 5.26
N LEU A 258 -1.19 5.35 5.11
CA LEU A 258 -2.15 6.43 4.90
C LEU A 258 -2.68 6.92 6.24
N ILE A 259 -2.93 8.22 6.30
CA ILE A 259 -3.46 8.91 7.49
C ILE A 259 -4.82 9.49 7.16
N SER A 260 -5.76 9.35 8.10
CA SER A 260 -7.04 10.03 8.10
C SER A 260 -7.21 10.79 9.41
N SER A 261 -7.50 12.07 9.30
CA SER A 261 -7.94 12.85 10.43
C SER A 261 -9.36 12.40 10.78
N THR A 262 -9.58 11.92 11.99
CA THR A 262 -10.95 11.71 12.45
C THR A 262 -11.70 13.06 12.37
N PRO A 263 -12.85 13.15 11.66
CA PRO A 263 -13.60 14.39 11.64
C PRO A 263 -14.01 14.70 13.08
N SER A 264 -13.32 15.68 13.67
CA SER A 264 -13.74 16.28 14.93
C SER A 264 -15.16 16.78 14.71
N SER A 265 -16.14 16.23 15.45
CA SER A 265 -17.45 16.88 15.50
C SER A 265 -17.21 18.35 15.84
N ALA A 266 -17.85 19.26 15.12
CA ALA A 266 -17.58 20.70 15.09
C ALA A 266 -17.59 21.43 16.47
N THR A 267 -17.64 20.70 17.56
CA THR A 267 -17.73 21.19 18.96
C THR A 267 -16.59 20.70 19.87
N SER A 268 -15.67 19.82 19.41
CA SER A 268 -14.58 19.35 20.26
C SER A 268 -13.23 19.84 19.74
N THR A 269 -12.51 20.58 20.57
CA THR A 269 -11.07 20.90 20.43
C THR A 269 -10.18 19.66 20.66
N SER A 270 -10.73 18.45 20.51
CA SER A 270 -10.06 17.20 20.77
C SER A 270 -9.09 16.89 19.61
N THR A 271 -7.82 16.99 19.90
CA THR A 271 -6.71 16.54 19.08
C THR A 271 -6.63 15.01 19.11
N SER A 272 -7.66 14.33 18.58
CA SER A 272 -7.59 12.86 18.45
C SER A 272 -6.40 12.48 17.57
N PRO A 273 -5.65 11.42 17.93
CA PRO A 273 -4.58 10.94 17.10
C PRO A 273 -5.12 10.51 15.71
N PRO A 274 -4.37 10.74 14.63
CA PRO A 274 -4.81 10.34 13.30
C PRO A 274 -4.96 8.83 13.21
N HIS A 275 -5.98 8.38 12.49
CA HIS A 275 -6.14 6.98 12.12
C HIS A 275 -5.16 6.65 10.99
N ALA A 276 -4.41 5.57 11.11
CA ALA A 276 -3.40 5.15 10.15
C ALA A 276 -3.70 3.75 9.60
N VAL A 277 -3.54 3.55 8.30
CA VAL A 277 -3.74 2.25 7.65
C VAL A 277 -2.61 1.96 6.67
N TYR A 278 -2.28 0.68 6.50
CA TYR A 278 -1.30 0.22 5.53
C TYR A 278 -1.88 0.24 4.11
N THR A 279 -1.03 0.59 3.13
CA THR A 279 -1.37 0.64 1.71
C THR A 279 -0.18 0.20 0.85
N ASP A 280 -0.39 0.06 -0.45
CA ASP A 280 0.63 -0.35 -1.43
C ASP A 280 1.22 -1.74 -1.16
N PHE A 281 0.37 -2.75 -1.31
CA PHE A 281 0.74 -4.16 -1.17
C PHE A 281 1.41 -4.75 -2.42
N SER A 282 1.98 -3.91 -3.29
CA SER A 282 2.63 -4.34 -4.54
C SER A 282 3.87 -5.22 -4.34
N SER A 283 4.51 -5.13 -3.18
CA SER A 283 5.65 -5.96 -2.76
C SER A 283 5.27 -7.08 -1.79
N ALA A 284 3.98 -7.21 -1.47
CA ALA A 284 3.55 -8.12 -0.42
C ALA A 284 3.54 -9.60 -0.87
N ILE A 285 3.68 -10.50 0.11
CA ILE A 285 3.75 -11.94 -0.09
C ILE A 285 2.78 -12.64 0.87
N LEU A 286 2.00 -13.59 0.35
CA LEU A 286 1.22 -14.52 1.15
C LEU A 286 1.98 -15.83 1.29
N SER A 287 2.31 -16.23 2.51
CA SER A 287 3.04 -17.48 2.79
C SER A 287 2.25 -18.73 2.39
N THR A 288 0.93 -18.62 2.23
CA THR A 288 0.03 -19.71 1.82
C THR A 288 -0.04 -19.91 0.31
N SER A 289 0.54 -19.00 -0.48
CA SER A 289 0.49 -19.06 -1.93
C SER A 289 1.71 -19.79 -2.49
N SER A 290 1.49 -20.88 -3.21
CA SER A 290 2.55 -21.62 -3.94
C SER A 290 3.11 -20.84 -5.15
N THR A 291 2.50 -19.73 -5.50
CA THR A 291 2.87 -18.86 -6.63
C THR A 291 3.68 -17.63 -6.21
N SER A 292 4.48 -17.73 -5.16
CA SER A 292 5.37 -16.63 -4.75
C SER A 292 6.47 -16.43 -5.81
N SER A 293 6.09 -15.74 -6.90
CA SER A 293 7.10 -15.08 -7.74
C SER A 293 7.77 -14.01 -6.85
N SER A 294 9.09 -13.88 -6.96
CA SER A 294 9.83 -12.76 -6.35
C SER A 294 9.04 -11.47 -6.52
N PRO A 295 8.81 -10.71 -5.45
CA PRO A 295 8.11 -9.44 -5.57
C PRO A 295 8.83 -8.58 -6.60
N VAL A 296 8.07 -8.13 -7.61
CA VAL A 296 8.61 -7.31 -8.70
C VAL A 296 8.81 -5.86 -8.23
N GLY A 297 8.24 -5.51 -7.06
CA GLY A 297 8.38 -4.20 -6.43
C GLY A 297 9.78 -4.00 -5.85
N GLY A 298 10.39 -2.85 -6.12
CA GLY A 298 11.67 -2.47 -5.51
C GLY A 298 11.44 -1.97 -4.08
N ALA A 299 12.04 -2.62 -3.09
CA ALA A 299 12.04 -2.12 -1.72
C ALA A 299 12.85 -0.81 -1.61
N THR A 300 12.43 0.07 -0.70
CA THR A 300 13.13 1.32 -0.41
C THR A 300 14.29 1.06 0.55
N TYR A 301 15.52 1.23 0.07
CA TYR A 301 16.74 0.83 0.81
C TYR A 301 16.80 1.34 2.25
N ASP A 302 16.39 2.57 2.50
CA ASP A 302 16.46 3.20 3.83
C ASP A 302 15.69 2.45 4.91
N PHE A 303 14.67 1.69 4.53
CA PHE A 303 13.81 0.90 5.42
C PHE A 303 14.11 -0.59 5.35
N LEU A 304 14.94 -1.02 4.38
CA LEU A 304 15.20 -2.43 4.13
C LEU A 304 16.04 -3.04 5.25
N ASP A 305 15.64 -4.22 5.68
CA ASP A 305 16.42 -5.02 6.62
C ASP A 305 17.79 -5.35 6.02
N PRO A 306 18.90 -5.14 6.76
CA PRO A 306 20.24 -5.52 6.32
C PRO A 306 20.38 -6.97 5.89
N ALA A 307 19.58 -7.88 6.45
CA ALA A 307 19.55 -9.29 6.08
C ALA A 307 19.16 -9.48 4.60
N LEU A 308 18.32 -8.60 4.04
CA LEU A 308 17.91 -8.63 2.63
C LEU A 308 18.91 -7.97 1.68
N MET A 309 19.97 -7.34 2.20
CA MET A 309 20.95 -6.58 1.40
C MET A 309 22.24 -7.36 1.11
N THR A 310 22.37 -8.57 1.58
CA THR A 310 23.59 -9.39 1.35
C THR A 310 23.52 -10.12 0.00
N LYS A 311 24.67 -10.41 -0.60
CA LYS A 311 24.73 -11.20 -1.85
C LYS A 311 24.10 -12.58 -1.70
N ALA A 312 24.21 -13.19 -0.53
CA ALA A 312 23.59 -14.48 -0.23
C ALA A 312 22.04 -14.39 -0.16
N SER A 313 21.49 -13.19 0.04
CA SER A 313 20.06 -12.94 0.16
C SER A 313 19.38 -12.52 -1.14
N ALA A 314 20.09 -12.53 -2.29
CA ALA A 314 19.50 -12.15 -3.58
C ALA A 314 18.26 -12.99 -3.98
N SER A 315 18.07 -14.15 -3.36
CA SER A 315 16.90 -15.03 -3.48
C SER A 315 16.05 -15.07 -2.20
N THR A 316 16.39 -14.29 -1.16
CA THR A 316 15.68 -14.29 0.11
C THR A 316 14.45 -13.39 0.01
N LEU A 317 13.29 -13.97 0.25
CA LEU A 317 12.03 -13.22 0.29
C LEU A 317 11.89 -12.46 1.61
N PRO A 318 11.20 -11.32 1.62
CA PRO A 318 10.78 -10.65 2.85
C PRO A 318 10.02 -11.59 3.78
N THR A 319 10.17 -11.36 5.07
CA THR A 319 9.52 -12.12 6.15
C THR A 319 8.88 -11.14 7.14
N PRO A 320 7.99 -11.58 8.03
CA PRO A 320 7.47 -10.70 9.08
C PRO A 320 8.58 -10.05 9.93
N GLN A 321 9.71 -10.73 10.16
CA GLN A 321 10.83 -10.14 10.90
C GLN A 321 11.54 -9.02 10.13
N THR A 322 11.61 -9.12 8.80
CA THR A 322 12.17 -8.03 7.97
C THR A 322 11.22 -6.84 7.89
N ASP A 323 9.91 -7.08 7.87
CA ASP A 323 8.89 -6.03 7.95
C ASP A 323 8.88 -5.34 9.32
N LEU A 324 9.10 -6.11 10.40
CA LEU A 324 9.21 -5.54 11.75
C LEU A 324 10.38 -4.55 11.85
N TRP A 325 11.51 -4.86 11.21
CA TRP A 325 12.62 -3.92 11.06
C TRP A 325 12.19 -2.66 10.32
N SER A 326 11.53 -2.81 9.17
CA SER A 326 11.08 -1.69 8.34
C SER A 326 10.08 -0.80 9.10
N LEU A 327 9.19 -1.41 9.90
CA LEU A 327 8.27 -0.67 10.78
C LEU A 327 9.02 0.10 11.88
N ALA A 328 10.04 -0.50 12.49
CA ALA A 328 10.85 0.18 13.50
C ALA A 328 11.63 1.38 12.92
N VAL A 329 12.18 1.24 11.70
CA VAL A 329 12.79 2.38 10.98
C VAL A 329 11.73 3.44 10.63
N THR A 330 10.52 3.03 10.27
CA THR A 330 9.38 3.95 10.01
C THR A 330 9.04 4.77 11.26
N LEU A 331 8.97 4.15 12.43
CA LEU A 331 8.72 4.84 13.71
C LEU A 331 9.91 5.73 14.12
N LEU A 332 11.14 5.32 13.82
CA LEU A 332 12.31 6.18 13.97
C LEU A 332 12.22 7.43 13.09
N VAL A 333 11.82 7.28 11.81
CA VAL A 333 11.59 8.42 10.91
C VAL A 333 10.48 9.33 11.42
N LEU A 334 9.41 8.79 11.97
CA LEU A 334 8.35 9.56 12.63
C LEU A 334 8.92 10.41 13.79
N ALA A 335 9.79 9.82 14.62
CA ALA A 335 10.41 10.51 15.75
C ALA A 335 11.33 11.66 15.29
N ILE A 336 12.22 11.41 14.34
CA ILE A 336 13.27 12.37 13.95
C ILE A 336 12.94 13.23 12.71
N GLY A 337 11.91 12.87 11.93
CA GLY A 337 11.42 13.63 10.77
C GLY A 337 12.13 13.31 9.44
N SER A 338 13.11 12.43 9.43
CA SER A 338 13.86 12.09 8.20
C SER A 338 14.48 10.68 8.32
N SER A 339 14.91 10.11 7.18
CA SER A 339 15.66 8.86 7.22
C SER A 339 16.92 9.01 8.09
N PRO A 340 17.24 8.03 8.96
CA PRO A 340 18.47 8.05 9.77
C PRO A 340 19.74 8.09 8.91
N TYR A 341 19.65 7.68 7.66
CA TYR A 341 20.75 7.68 6.71
C TYR A 341 20.79 8.93 5.82
N SER A 342 19.82 9.84 5.97
CA SER A 342 19.79 11.09 5.21
C SER A 342 20.99 11.95 5.57
N ARG A 343 21.71 12.44 4.54
CA ARG A 343 22.89 13.32 4.68
C ARG A 343 24.08 12.73 5.48
N VAL A 344 24.10 11.42 5.68
CA VAL A 344 25.30 10.73 6.19
C VAL A 344 26.39 10.75 5.11
N THR A 345 26.00 10.55 3.86
CA THR A 345 26.84 10.64 2.68
C THR A 345 26.03 11.00 1.44
N SER A 346 26.65 11.71 0.50
CA SER A 346 26.07 11.99 -0.83
C SER A 346 26.25 10.83 -1.82
N ASN A 347 27.07 9.83 -1.47
CA ASN A 347 27.35 8.68 -2.33
C ASN A 347 26.38 7.54 -2.02
N GLU A 348 25.51 7.20 -2.98
CA GLU A 348 24.52 6.15 -2.86
C GLU A 348 25.12 4.76 -2.56
N PHE A 349 26.30 4.45 -3.08
CA PHE A 349 26.96 3.19 -2.76
C PHE A 349 27.37 3.15 -1.29
N MET A 350 28.01 4.22 -0.80
CA MET A 350 28.39 4.33 0.61
C MET A 350 27.18 4.32 1.53
N LYS A 351 26.08 4.97 1.13
CA LYS A 351 24.81 4.92 1.86
C LYS A 351 24.31 3.49 2.02
N LYS A 352 24.33 2.70 0.95
CA LYS A 352 23.96 1.28 1.02
C LYS A 352 24.86 0.47 1.95
N GLU A 353 26.15 0.75 1.97
CA GLU A 353 27.07 0.10 2.92
C GLU A 353 26.77 0.51 4.38
N CYS A 354 26.40 1.76 4.64
CA CYS A 354 25.94 2.19 5.96
C CYS A 354 24.67 1.45 6.39
N ILE A 355 23.69 1.30 5.49
CA ILE A 355 22.45 0.56 5.78
C ILE A 355 22.75 -0.92 6.11
N LYS A 356 23.65 -1.56 5.37
CA LYS A 356 24.07 -2.95 5.62
C LYS A 356 24.72 -3.16 6.99
N GLN A 357 25.24 -2.11 7.61
CA GLN A 357 25.77 -2.21 8.98
C GLN A 357 24.68 -2.49 10.01
N GLY A 358 23.43 -2.05 9.72
CA GLY A 358 22.27 -2.34 10.55
C GLY A 358 22.30 -1.60 11.90
N THR A 359 22.75 -0.34 11.90
CA THR A 359 22.85 0.52 13.09
C THR A 359 22.16 1.87 12.86
N PRO A 360 20.84 1.91 12.51
CA PRO A 360 20.14 3.16 12.19
C PRO A 360 20.13 4.15 13.37
N LEU A 361 20.05 3.69 14.61
CA LEU A 361 20.09 4.53 15.81
C LEU A 361 21.44 5.26 15.95
N ALA A 362 22.54 4.60 15.62
CA ALA A 362 23.85 5.26 15.61
C ALA A 362 23.94 6.28 14.46
N TYR A 363 23.41 5.95 13.27
CA TYR A 363 23.44 6.85 12.11
C TYR A 363 22.55 8.07 12.28
N MET A 364 21.41 7.98 12.99
CA MET A 364 20.54 9.14 13.22
C MET A 364 21.27 10.28 13.95
N ARG A 365 22.29 9.98 14.75
CA ARG A 365 23.09 10.94 15.52
C ARG A 365 24.32 11.44 14.76
N GLN A 366 24.50 11.01 13.49
CA GLN A 366 25.64 11.37 12.64
C GLN A 366 25.23 12.30 11.50
N GLY A 367 26.22 12.84 10.80
CA GLY A 367 26.03 13.71 9.64
C GLY A 367 25.47 15.09 10.00
N GLU A 368 25.05 15.83 8.99
CA GLU A 368 24.54 17.21 9.12
C GLU A 368 23.29 17.31 10.02
N ASN A 369 22.45 16.30 10.01
CA ASN A 369 21.20 16.24 10.79
C ASN A 369 21.39 15.64 12.18
N GLY A 370 22.56 15.09 12.52
CA GLY A 370 22.76 14.31 13.74
C GLY A 370 22.40 15.05 15.03
N THR A 371 22.85 16.30 15.16
CA THR A 371 22.51 17.12 16.34
C THR A 371 21.00 17.41 16.44
N ARG A 372 20.34 17.72 15.31
CA ARG A 372 18.88 17.96 15.29
C ARG A 372 18.12 16.71 15.63
N ASN A 373 18.47 15.56 15.03
CA ASN A 373 17.80 14.29 15.27
C ASN A 373 17.96 13.84 16.72
N GLY A 374 19.15 13.98 17.31
CA GLY A 374 19.37 13.70 18.73
C GLY A 374 18.47 14.57 19.62
N LYS A 375 18.44 15.89 19.41
CA LYS A 375 17.55 16.78 20.17
C LYS A 375 16.08 16.43 20.04
N ARG A 376 15.62 16.01 18.84
CA ARG A 376 14.23 15.59 18.61
C ARG A 376 13.88 14.31 19.36
N MET A 377 14.82 13.34 19.41
CA MET A 377 14.66 12.11 20.18
C MET A 377 14.63 12.42 21.68
N ASP A 378 15.60 13.15 22.17
CA ASP A 378 15.70 13.54 23.60
C ASP A 378 14.44 14.33 24.05
N ALA A 379 13.90 15.22 23.20
CA ALA A 379 12.68 15.97 23.50
C ALA A 379 11.43 15.06 23.53
N LEU A 380 11.34 14.09 22.63
CA LEU A 380 10.25 13.11 22.64
C LEU A 380 10.30 12.24 23.88
N GLU A 381 11.46 11.69 24.22
CA GLU A 381 11.68 10.87 25.42
C GLU A 381 11.40 11.63 26.71
N GLY A 382 11.88 12.89 26.80
CA GLY A 382 11.60 13.75 27.94
C GLY A 382 10.11 14.05 28.12
N SER A 383 9.37 14.19 27.01
CA SER A 383 7.92 14.43 27.03
C SER A 383 7.12 13.17 27.34
N LEU A 384 7.59 12.00 26.92
CA LEU A 384 6.94 10.71 27.14
C LEU A 384 7.35 10.08 28.50
N GLY A 385 8.48 10.49 29.09
CA GLY A 385 9.08 9.80 30.23
C GLY A 385 9.42 8.33 29.95
N PHE A 386 9.69 8.00 28.70
CA PHE A 386 9.89 6.66 28.16
C PHE A 386 11.03 6.71 27.14
N ASP A 387 12.00 5.83 27.28
CA ASP A 387 13.16 5.75 26.39
C ASP A 387 12.76 5.11 25.04
N VAL A 388 12.50 5.98 24.07
CA VAL A 388 12.08 5.57 22.71
C VAL A 388 13.24 4.96 21.94
N GLU A 389 14.47 5.44 22.16
CA GLU A 389 15.67 4.90 21.50
C GLU A 389 15.95 3.47 21.97
N GLU A 390 15.89 3.22 23.30
CA GLU A 390 16.02 1.86 23.86
C GLU A 390 14.91 0.94 23.35
N TRP A 391 13.67 1.42 23.34
CA TRP A 391 12.52 0.66 22.84
C TRP A 391 12.65 0.28 21.35
N LEU A 392 13.07 1.21 20.49
CA LEU A 392 13.37 0.93 19.08
C LEU A 392 14.56 -0.03 18.96
N GLY A 393 15.53 0.09 19.84
CA GLY A 393 16.70 -0.77 19.94
C GLY A 393 16.39 -2.25 20.18
N LEU A 394 15.23 -2.57 20.76
CA LEU A 394 14.77 -3.97 20.91
C LEU A 394 14.58 -4.69 19.56
N VAL A 395 14.26 -3.96 18.51
CA VAL A 395 14.00 -4.50 17.16
C VAL A 395 15.12 -4.12 16.19
N LEU A 396 15.69 -2.93 16.30
CA LEU A 396 16.75 -2.45 15.40
C LEU A 396 18.12 -3.09 15.70
N VAL A 397 18.11 -4.42 15.84
CA VAL A 397 19.28 -5.28 16.02
C VAL A 397 19.55 -6.03 14.73
N LYS A 398 20.79 -5.94 14.20
CA LYS A 398 21.18 -6.58 12.94
C LYS A 398 20.96 -8.10 12.97
N ASP A 399 21.30 -8.75 14.07
CA ASP A 399 21.09 -10.18 14.28
C ASP A 399 19.61 -10.45 14.54
N VAL A 400 18.93 -11.03 13.54
CA VAL A 400 17.49 -11.34 13.59
C VAL A 400 17.11 -12.19 14.80
N MET A 401 17.99 -13.09 15.25
CA MET A 401 17.72 -13.98 16.37
C MET A 401 17.74 -13.26 17.73
N LYS A 402 18.28 -12.06 17.79
CA LYS A 402 18.34 -11.22 19.00
C LYS A 402 17.25 -10.17 19.07
N ARG A 403 16.46 -10.02 18.00
CA ARG A 403 15.35 -9.06 17.95
C ARG A 403 14.23 -9.50 18.89
N ALA A 404 13.62 -8.53 19.56
CA ALA A 404 12.36 -8.77 20.25
C ALA A 404 11.28 -9.15 19.24
N GLY A 405 10.43 -10.12 19.63
CA GLY A 405 9.20 -10.38 18.88
C GLY A 405 8.22 -9.22 19.04
N VAL A 406 7.30 -9.09 18.07
CA VAL A 406 6.34 -7.97 18.03
C VAL A 406 5.48 -7.86 19.29
N ASP A 407 5.04 -8.98 19.87
CA ASP A 407 4.21 -8.98 21.09
C ASP A 407 4.95 -8.37 22.27
N LYS A 408 6.23 -8.75 22.46
CA LYS A 408 7.08 -8.15 23.48
C LYS A 408 7.28 -6.67 23.22
N TRP A 409 7.60 -6.29 21.97
CA TRP A 409 7.84 -4.91 21.59
C TRP A 409 6.59 -4.04 21.80
N ARG A 410 5.41 -4.58 21.49
CA ARG A 410 4.11 -3.94 21.72
C ARG A 410 3.81 -3.77 23.22
N ALA A 411 4.10 -4.80 24.03
CA ALA A 411 3.88 -4.77 25.49
C ALA A 411 4.77 -3.72 26.18
N GLU A 412 6.02 -3.58 25.75
CA GLU A 412 6.96 -2.59 26.32
C GLU A 412 6.49 -1.15 26.08
N LEU A 413 5.86 -0.86 24.91
CA LEU A 413 5.24 0.44 24.65
C LEU A 413 4.13 0.73 25.67
N GLY A 414 3.29 -0.26 26.00
CA GLY A 414 2.22 -0.14 27.00
C GLY A 414 2.74 0.05 28.43
N SER A 415 3.82 -0.63 28.79
CA SER A 415 4.43 -0.53 30.13
C SER A 415 5.08 0.83 30.37
N GLY A 416 5.69 1.43 29.36
CA GLY A 416 6.19 2.80 29.38
C GLY A 416 5.06 3.81 29.59
N GLY A 417 3.95 3.68 28.87
CA GLY A 417 2.78 4.53 29.02
C GLY A 417 2.04 4.38 30.36
N ALA A 418 2.00 3.17 30.92
CA ALA A 418 1.35 2.92 32.22
C ALA A 418 2.05 3.64 33.38
N LYS A 419 3.37 3.81 33.35
CA LYS A 419 4.12 4.59 34.35
C LYS A 419 3.72 6.07 34.37
N MET A 420 3.10 6.58 33.31
CA MET A 420 2.67 7.97 33.18
C MET A 420 1.15 8.17 33.26
N GLY A 421 0.36 7.12 33.52
CA GLY A 421 -1.10 7.23 33.59
C GLY A 421 -1.79 7.47 32.23
N LEU A 422 -1.07 7.31 31.13
CA LEU A 422 -1.64 7.30 29.78
C LEU A 422 -2.40 5.97 29.60
N ARG A 423 -3.73 6.04 29.45
CA ARG A 423 -4.51 4.89 28.98
C ARG A 423 -4.30 4.75 27.48
N ILE A 424 -3.50 3.77 27.10
CA ILE A 424 -3.26 3.36 25.71
C ILE A 424 -4.28 2.30 25.30
#